data_62d5d87301a35cc890c36f9caed5a705
#
_entry.id   62d5d87301a35cc890c36f9caed5a705
#
_cell.length_a   1.000
_cell.length_b   1.000
_cell.length_c   1.000
_cell.angle_alpha   90.00
_cell.angle_beta   90.00
_cell.angle_gamma   90.00
#
_symmetry.space_group_name_H-M   'P 1'
#
loop_
_entity.id
_entity.type
_entity.pdbx_description
1 polymer ?
#
loop_
_entity_poly.entity_id
_entity_poly.type
_entity_poly.pdbx_seq_one_letter_code
_entity_poly.pdbx_strand_id
1 'polypeptide(L)'
;YPSYVRIGSDGKRVHGDKFIVTANGLCCFQPPEIKNYNVISFIKEHPNLFAEYRPGMSTDRLVNLVCNRLLNHPVAERAPRDFGRQRETRPFDIYDYETQAFINGDWDSQKRFYPYFQNRGINLQTQRAFSDHFFLATRERGDGKKYTNLSFPLSLAAWPGKEIVGLEERSRPNAEGKTAYKGMAAGSNAAEGLWIARLENNRSDIGFTRPIGAAQDVYWFESAFDAMAYYQIKMNEPGNVGYHDLANA
;
A
#
# COMPACT_ATOMS: atom_id res chain seq x y z
N TYR A 1 26.24 -25.17 18.31
CA TYR A 1 24.98 -24.95 17.58
C TYR A 1 24.04 -26.12 17.84
N PRO A 2 22.79 -25.93 18.29
CA PRO A 2 21.81 -26.99 18.45
C PRO A 2 21.58 -27.71 17.12
N SER A 3 21.55 -29.06 17.19
CA SER A 3 21.25 -29.85 16.02
C SER A 3 20.07 -30.78 16.28
N TYR A 4 19.18 -30.87 15.33
CA TYR A 4 17.96 -31.66 15.38
C TYR A 4 18.01 -32.72 14.29
N VAL A 5 17.55 -33.94 14.62
CA VAL A 5 17.47 -35.06 13.68
C VAL A 5 16.06 -35.61 13.73
N ARG A 6 15.48 -35.85 12.56
CA ARG A 6 14.17 -36.46 12.49
C ARG A 6 14.24 -37.95 12.94
N ILE A 7 13.25 -38.36 13.73
CA ILE A 7 13.04 -39.74 14.12
C ILE A 7 11.86 -40.30 13.32
N GLY A 8 12.07 -41.43 12.67
CA GLY A 8 11.02 -42.11 11.95
C GLY A 8 10.01 -42.81 12.87
N SER A 9 8.95 -43.34 12.32
CA SER A 9 7.93 -44.12 13.06
C SER A 9 8.47 -45.39 13.70
N ASP A 10 9.60 -45.88 13.22
CA ASP A 10 10.35 -47.02 13.76
C ASP A 10 11.30 -46.62 14.91
N GLY A 11 11.30 -45.41 15.36
CA GLY A 11 12.18 -44.87 16.40
C GLY A 11 13.63 -44.65 15.96
N LYS A 12 13.98 -44.87 14.70
CA LYS A 12 15.32 -44.67 14.17
C LYS A 12 15.49 -43.30 13.55
N ARG A 13 16.74 -42.82 13.51
CA ARG A 13 17.09 -41.57 12.85
C ARG A 13 16.87 -41.67 11.34
N VAL A 14 16.16 -40.68 10.77
CA VAL A 14 16.02 -40.58 9.32
C VAL A 14 17.32 -40.03 8.75
N HIS A 15 17.94 -40.77 7.85
CA HIS A 15 19.21 -40.39 7.25
C HIS A 15 19.00 -39.17 6.32
N GLY A 16 19.84 -38.14 6.46
CA GLY A 16 19.75 -36.93 5.67
C GLY A 16 18.93 -35.78 6.33
N ASP A 17 18.03 -36.08 7.26
CA ASP A 17 17.20 -35.10 7.94
C ASP A 17 17.86 -34.55 9.22
N LYS A 18 19.05 -33.93 9.08
CA LYS A 18 19.74 -33.24 10.16
C LYS A 18 19.74 -31.78 9.90
N PHE A 19 19.21 -30.99 10.84
CA PHE A 19 19.17 -29.52 10.79
C PHE A 19 20.00 -28.94 11.92
N ILE A 20 20.78 -27.91 11.58
CA ILE A 20 21.62 -27.17 12.54
C ILE A 20 21.07 -25.75 12.66
N VAL A 21 20.72 -25.34 13.88
CA VAL A 21 20.21 -23.97 14.15
C VAL A 21 21.38 -23.04 14.35
N THR A 22 21.34 -21.85 13.75
CA THR A 22 22.34 -20.79 13.89
C THR A 22 22.42 -20.26 15.33
N ALA A 23 23.51 -19.61 15.69
CA ALA A 23 23.76 -19.13 17.05
C ALA A 23 22.69 -18.17 17.58
N ASN A 24 22.09 -17.36 16.70
CA ASN A 24 21.00 -16.44 17.03
C ASN A 24 19.61 -17.09 17.09
N GLY A 25 19.49 -18.39 16.77
CA GLY A 25 18.22 -19.11 16.76
C GLY A 25 17.26 -18.75 15.63
N LEU A 26 17.60 -17.82 14.73
CA LEU A 26 16.69 -17.28 13.72
C LEU A 26 16.66 -18.07 12.42
N CYS A 27 17.71 -18.85 12.15
CA CYS A 27 17.84 -19.65 10.93
C CYS A 27 18.35 -21.06 11.24
N CYS A 28 18.12 -21.98 10.32
CA CYS A 28 18.74 -23.30 10.31
C CYS A 28 19.25 -23.63 8.91
N PHE A 29 20.14 -24.64 8.84
CA PHE A 29 20.63 -25.20 7.58
C PHE A 29 20.70 -26.72 7.67
N GLN A 30 20.65 -27.39 6.53
CA GLN A 30 20.71 -28.85 6.40
C GLN A 30 22.02 -29.24 5.73
N PRO A 31 22.99 -29.84 6.45
CA PRO A 31 24.21 -30.31 5.84
C PRO A 31 23.93 -31.41 4.79
N PRO A 32 24.67 -31.48 3.70
CA PRO A 32 25.86 -30.67 3.37
C PRO A 32 25.57 -29.31 2.74
N GLU A 33 24.30 -28.95 2.57
CA GLU A 33 23.92 -27.67 1.98
C GLU A 33 24.25 -26.51 2.92
N ILE A 34 24.66 -25.36 2.32
CA ILE A 34 24.99 -24.13 3.05
C ILE A 34 23.77 -23.19 3.08
N LYS A 35 22.67 -23.56 2.40
CA LYS A 35 21.47 -22.72 2.34
C LYS A 35 20.86 -22.55 3.72
N ASN A 36 20.74 -21.29 4.15
CA ASN A 36 20.09 -20.94 5.40
C ASN A 36 18.59 -20.77 5.18
N TYR A 37 17.81 -21.37 6.08
CA TYR A 37 16.36 -21.29 6.12
C TYR A 37 15.92 -20.47 7.34
N ASN A 38 15.13 -19.42 7.14
CA ASN A 38 14.30 -18.86 8.22
C ASN A 38 13.04 -19.74 8.40
N VAL A 39 12.23 -19.46 9.42
CA VAL A 39 11.02 -20.26 9.71
C VAL A 39 10.12 -20.42 8.50
N ILE A 40 9.84 -19.33 7.78
CA ILE A 40 8.94 -19.35 6.62
C ILE A 40 9.52 -20.17 5.47
N SER A 41 10.77 -19.93 5.11
CA SER A 41 11.43 -20.66 4.03
C SER A 41 11.63 -22.15 4.38
N PHE A 42 11.85 -22.46 5.65
CA PHE A 42 11.93 -23.83 6.13
C PHE A 42 10.60 -24.59 5.94
N ILE A 43 9.47 -23.97 6.34
CA ILE A 43 8.14 -24.57 6.15
C ILE A 43 7.84 -24.80 4.66
N LYS A 44 8.18 -23.83 3.81
CA LYS A 44 7.92 -23.91 2.36
C LYS A 44 8.74 -25.00 1.68
N GLU A 45 9.99 -25.18 2.08
CA GLU A 45 10.91 -26.14 1.47
C GLU A 45 10.70 -27.56 1.99
N HIS A 46 10.24 -27.70 3.24
CA HIS A 46 10.06 -28.99 3.90
C HIS A 46 8.61 -29.24 4.35
N PRO A 47 7.60 -29.11 3.45
CA PRO A 47 6.19 -29.17 3.84
C PRO A 47 5.81 -30.50 4.51
N ASN A 48 6.42 -31.60 4.08
CA ASN A 48 6.13 -32.93 4.59
C ASN A 48 6.55 -33.17 6.06
N LEU A 49 7.31 -32.25 6.65
CA LEU A 49 7.69 -32.31 8.07
C LEU A 49 6.58 -31.81 9.01
N PHE A 50 5.53 -31.23 8.48
CA PHE A 50 4.47 -30.60 9.26
C PHE A 50 3.16 -31.38 9.19
N ALA A 51 2.56 -31.65 10.36
CA ALA A 51 1.31 -32.41 10.47
C ALA A 51 0.12 -31.73 9.76
N GLU A 52 0.19 -30.42 9.59
CA GLU A 52 -0.81 -29.59 8.91
C GLU A 52 -0.80 -29.76 7.39
N TYR A 53 0.28 -30.27 6.83
CA TYR A 53 0.40 -30.43 5.38
C TYR A 53 -0.61 -31.43 4.81
N ARG A 54 -1.18 -31.07 3.68
CA ARG A 54 -2.03 -31.93 2.86
C ARG A 54 -1.63 -31.78 1.38
N PRO A 55 -1.59 -32.88 0.60
CA PRO A 55 -1.32 -32.79 -0.83
C PRO A 55 -2.26 -31.78 -1.53
N GLY A 56 -1.71 -30.92 -2.37
CA GLY A 56 -2.46 -29.88 -3.07
C GLY A 56 -2.69 -28.58 -2.27
N MET A 57 -2.23 -28.50 -1.01
CA MET A 57 -2.28 -27.27 -0.23
C MET A 57 -1.19 -26.31 -0.70
N SER A 58 -1.53 -25.01 -0.80
CA SER A 58 -0.52 -23.97 -1.07
C SER A 58 0.45 -23.83 0.11
N THR A 59 1.71 -23.57 -0.19
CA THR A 59 2.76 -23.40 0.83
C THR A 59 2.48 -22.21 1.76
N ASP A 60 1.84 -21.14 1.27
CA ASP A 60 1.46 -20.01 2.10
C ASP A 60 0.36 -20.35 3.12
N ARG A 61 -0.59 -21.21 2.74
CA ARG A 61 -1.57 -21.74 3.67
C ARG A 61 -0.92 -22.59 4.75
N LEU A 62 0.03 -23.46 4.37
CA LEU A 62 0.79 -24.26 5.33
C LEU A 62 1.56 -23.38 6.33
N VAL A 63 2.27 -22.35 5.84
CA VAL A 63 2.99 -21.38 6.69
C VAL A 63 2.03 -20.76 7.72
N ASN A 64 0.86 -20.31 7.29
CA ASN A 64 -0.12 -19.70 8.19
C ASN A 64 -0.61 -20.70 9.26
N LEU A 65 -0.90 -21.94 8.89
CA LEU A 65 -1.36 -22.96 9.83
C LEU A 65 -0.29 -23.29 10.87
N VAL A 66 0.96 -23.53 10.42
CA VAL A 66 2.08 -23.86 11.30
C VAL A 66 2.42 -22.71 12.22
N CYS A 67 2.52 -21.48 11.71
CA CYS A 67 2.81 -20.31 12.52
C CYS A 67 1.72 -20.04 13.56
N ASN A 68 0.45 -20.13 13.19
CA ASN A 68 -0.66 -19.97 14.15
C ASN A 68 -0.62 -21.03 15.26
N ARG A 69 -0.35 -22.28 14.94
CA ARG A 69 -0.18 -23.34 15.95
C ARG A 69 0.98 -23.01 16.90
N LEU A 70 2.13 -22.61 16.35
CA LEU A 70 3.32 -22.30 17.15
C LEU A 70 3.13 -21.09 18.07
N LEU A 71 2.27 -20.14 17.66
CA LEU A 71 1.94 -18.95 18.44
C LEU A 71 0.74 -19.16 19.38
N ASN A 72 0.21 -20.38 19.48
CA ASN A 72 -1.01 -20.70 20.23
C ASN A 72 -2.22 -19.82 19.86
N HIS A 73 -2.24 -19.30 18.62
CA HIS A 73 -3.42 -18.64 18.09
C HIS A 73 -4.33 -19.69 17.49
N PRO A 74 -5.54 -19.91 18.04
CA PRO A 74 -6.49 -20.82 17.41
C PRO A 74 -6.77 -20.27 16.00
N VAL A 75 -6.52 -21.11 15.01
CA VAL A 75 -7.01 -20.84 13.66
C VAL A 75 -8.51 -20.95 13.76
N ALA A 76 -9.19 -19.82 13.98
CA ALA A 76 -10.59 -19.77 13.65
C ALA A 76 -10.68 -20.20 12.20
N GLU A 77 -11.30 -21.35 11.92
CA GLU A 77 -11.64 -21.73 10.55
C GLU A 77 -12.47 -20.60 10.00
N ARG A 78 -11.79 -19.65 9.37
CA ARG A 78 -12.49 -18.70 8.54
C ARG A 78 -13.11 -19.56 7.47
N ALA A 79 -14.42 -19.65 7.48
CA ALA A 79 -15.16 -20.20 6.36
C ALA A 79 -14.47 -19.72 5.08
N PRO A 80 -14.22 -20.60 4.10
CA PRO A 80 -13.57 -20.21 2.87
C PRO A 80 -14.23 -18.90 2.42
N ARG A 81 -13.47 -17.81 2.38
CA ARG A 81 -14.00 -16.61 1.77
C ARG A 81 -14.34 -17.05 0.37
N ASP A 82 -15.63 -17.05 0.08
CA ASP A 82 -16.13 -17.33 -1.24
C ASP A 82 -15.61 -16.24 -2.18
N PHE A 83 -14.39 -16.47 -2.70
CA PHE A 83 -13.84 -15.66 -3.77
C PHE A 83 -14.58 -15.88 -5.10
N GLY A 84 -15.56 -16.80 -5.12
CA GLY A 84 -16.33 -17.16 -6.30
C GLY A 84 -17.42 -16.18 -6.68
N ARG A 85 -17.75 -15.21 -5.85
CA ARG A 85 -18.46 -14.04 -6.33
C ARG A 85 -17.41 -13.05 -6.86
N GLN A 86 -16.95 -13.27 -8.07
CA GLN A 86 -16.63 -12.13 -8.94
C GLN A 86 -17.89 -11.26 -8.92
N ARG A 87 -17.92 -10.27 -8.03
CA ARG A 87 -18.79 -9.12 -8.26
C ARG A 87 -18.35 -8.66 -9.63
N GLU A 88 -19.24 -8.75 -10.61
CA GLU A 88 -19.10 -7.97 -11.83
C GLU A 88 -18.98 -6.53 -11.35
N THR A 89 -17.75 -6.09 -11.14
CA THR A 89 -17.46 -4.73 -10.74
C THR A 89 -17.61 -3.94 -12.02
N ARG A 90 -18.72 -3.20 -12.13
CA ARG A 90 -18.84 -2.15 -13.13
C ARG A 90 -17.51 -1.41 -13.20
N PRO A 91 -16.96 -1.13 -14.38
CA PRO A 91 -15.77 -0.32 -14.54
C PRO A 91 -15.90 0.98 -13.76
N PHE A 92 -14.79 1.48 -13.24
CA PHE A 92 -14.76 2.73 -12.52
C PHE A 92 -15.32 3.87 -13.40
N ASP A 93 -16.16 4.69 -12.79
CA ASP A 93 -16.69 5.89 -13.43
C ASP A 93 -16.59 7.04 -12.43
N ILE A 94 -15.84 8.08 -12.78
CA ILE A 94 -15.67 9.26 -11.92
C ILE A 94 -16.99 10.03 -11.74
N TYR A 95 -17.92 9.93 -12.69
CA TYR A 95 -19.22 10.58 -12.61
C TYR A 95 -20.17 9.97 -11.56
N ASP A 96 -19.83 8.81 -11.01
CA ASP A 96 -20.51 8.26 -9.83
C ASP A 96 -20.19 9.03 -8.53
N TYR A 97 -19.30 10.02 -8.60
CA TYR A 97 -18.81 10.78 -7.45
C TYR A 97 -19.08 12.28 -7.60
N GLU A 98 -19.53 12.90 -6.52
CA GLU A 98 -19.50 14.35 -6.36
C GLU A 98 -18.12 14.76 -5.87
N THR A 99 -17.36 15.53 -6.66
CA THR A 99 -15.99 15.93 -6.35
C THR A 99 -15.90 17.37 -5.85
N GLN A 100 -15.00 17.61 -4.89
CA GLN A 100 -14.69 18.94 -4.37
C GLN A 100 -13.18 19.17 -4.43
N ALA A 101 -12.77 20.16 -5.23
CA ALA A 101 -11.38 20.53 -5.40
C ALA A 101 -10.82 21.28 -4.19
N PHE A 102 -9.51 21.15 -3.99
CA PHE A 102 -8.75 22.03 -3.10
C PHE A 102 -8.36 23.29 -3.87
N ILE A 103 -8.92 24.44 -3.50
CA ILE A 103 -8.69 25.69 -4.21
C ILE A 103 -7.66 26.52 -3.46
N ASN A 104 -6.54 26.83 -4.12
CA ASN A 104 -5.50 27.69 -3.57
C ASN A 104 -6.06 29.11 -3.34
N GLY A 105 -5.79 29.65 -2.14
CA GLY A 105 -6.29 30.98 -1.75
C GLY A 105 -7.71 30.99 -1.19
N ASP A 106 -8.49 29.90 -1.33
CA ASP A 106 -9.83 29.78 -0.74
C ASP A 106 -9.78 28.97 0.56
N TRP A 107 -9.89 29.67 1.69
CA TRP A 107 -9.88 29.04 3.01
C TRP A 107 -11.08 28.11 3.22
N ASP A 108 -12.25 28.42 2.70
CA ASP A 108 -13.45 27.60 2.87
C ASP A 108 -13.35 26.26 2.13
N SER A 109 -12.66 26.25 1.01
CA SER A 109 -12.26 25.02 0.34
C SER A 109 -11.21 24.25 1.16
N GLN A 110 -10.09 24.91 1.51
CA GLN A 110 -8.93 24.29 2.13
C GLN A 110 -9.23 23.65 3.49
N LYS A 111 -10.02 24.30 4.35
CA LYS A 111 -10.36 23.79 5.68
C LYS A 111 -11.04 22.43 5.68
N ARG A 112 -11.71 22.05 4.57
CA ARG A 112 -12.39 20.76 4.44
C ARG A 112 -11.41 19.58 4.37
N PHE A 113 -10.20 19.85 3.88
CA PHE A 113 -9.14 18.86 3.75
C PHE A 113 -8.29 18.71 5.01
N TYR A 114 -8.30 19.72 5.89
CA TYR A 114 -7.49 19.74 7.10
C TYR A 114 -7.57 18.43 7.93
N PRO A 115 -8.74 17.83 8.20
CA PRO A 115 -8.82 16.61 9.00
C PRO A 115 -8.08 15.41 8.40
N TYR A 116 -7.88 15.39 7.09
CA TYR A 116 -7.20 14.27 6.41
C TYR A 116 -5.67 14.38 6.46
N PHE A 117 -5.15 15.60 6.52
CA PHE A 117 -3.71 15.87 6.47
C PHE A 117 -3.10 16.13 7.85
N GLN A 118 -3.85 16.64 8.82
CA GLN A 118 -3.38 17.04 10.13
C GLN A 118 -2.59 15.92 10.83
N ASN A 119 -3.14 14.72 10.90
CA ASN A 119 -2.52 13.58 11.59
C ASN A 119 -1.36 12.95 10.81
N ARG A 120 -1.13 13.41 9.58
CA ARG A 120 -0.02 12.98 8.73
C ARG A 120 1.13 13.98 8.74
N GLY A 121 0.97 15.11 9.44
CA GLY A 121 1.97 16.16 9.49
C GLY A 121 2.21 16.87 8.15
N ILE A 122 1.29 16.70 7.17
CA ILE A 122 1.39 17.39 5.88
C ILE A 122 0.87 18.81 6.03
N ASN A 123 1.77 19.78 5.92
CA ASN A 123 1.46 21.20 6.09
C ASN A 123 0.66 21.77 4.90
N LEU A 124 0.10 22.97 5.10
CA LEU A 124 -0.74 23.63 4.10
C LEU A 124 0.04 23.99 2.83
N GLN A 125 1.31 24.37 2.95
CA GLN A 125 2.17 24.67 1.81
C GLN A 125 2.34 23.46 0.89
N THR A 126 2.59 22.30 1.46
CA THR A 126 2.67 21.03 0.71
C THR A 126 1.32 20.69 0.07
N GLN A 127 0.20 20.87 0.81
CA GLN A 127 -1.13 20.65 0.23
C GLN A 127 -1.38 21.56 -0.97
N ARG A 128 -0.98 22.82 -0.91
CA ARG A 128 -1.09 23.78 -2.01
C ARG A 128 -0.25 23.39 -3.23
N ALA A 129 0.96 22.84 -3.01
CA ALA A 129 1.81 22.37 -4.09
C ALA A 129 1.19 21.19 -4.86
N PHE A 130 0.41 20.37 -4.17
CA PHE A 130 -0.26 19.18 -4.74
C PHE A 130 -1.76 19.41 -5.02
N SER A 131 -2.27 20.63 -4.99
CA SER A 131 -3.70 20.96 -5.04
C SER A 131 -4.45 20.32 -6.23
N ASP A 132 -3.78 20.18 -7.37
CA ASP A 132 -4.37 19.62 -8.59
C ASP A 132 -4.32 18.07 -8.63
N HIS A 133 -3.74 17.45 -7.61
CA HIS A 133 -3.46 16.00 -7.59
C HIS A 133 -4.28 15.23 -6.56
N PHE A 134 -5.19 15.88 -5.86
CA PHE A 134 -6.15 15.26 -4.95
C PHE A 134 -7.44 16.08 -4.87
N PHE A 135 -8.50 15.44 -4.41
CA PHE A 135 -9.78 16.10 -4.16
C PHE A 135 -10.59 15.30 -3.12
N LEU A 136 -11.68 15.86 -2.62
CA LEU A 136 -12.67 15.08 -1.88
C LEU A 136 -13.65 14.48 -2.88
N ALA A 137 -13.88 13.18 -2.77
CA ALA A 137 -14.89 12.47 -3.54
C ALA A 137 -15.98 11.94 -2.62
N THR A 138 -17.22 12.29 -2.92
CA THR A 138 -18.41 11.84 -2.19
C THR A 138 -19.20 10.88 -3.06
N ARG A 139 -19.49 9.70 -2.52
CA ARG A 139 -20.33 8.71 -3.17
C ARG A 139 -21.50 8.32 -2.27
N GLU A 140 -22.68 8.16 -2.86
CA GLU A 140 -23.82 7.58 -2.19
C GLU A 140 -23.78 6.05 -2.37
N ARG A 141 -23.99 5.32 -1.28
CA ARG A 141 -24.15 3.87 -1.31
C ARG A 141 -25.62 3.50 -1.51
N GLY A 142 -25.84 2.23 -1.87
CA GLY A 142 -27.20 1.70 -2.05
C GLY A 142 -28.08 1.74 -0.80
N ASP A 143 -27.51 2.05 0.37
CA ASP A 143 -28.23 2.31 1.63
C ASP A 143 -28.61 3.80 1.82
N GLY A 144 -28.38 4.65 0.82
CA GLY A 144 -28.64 6.09 0.85
C GLY A 144 -27.63 6.91 1.65
N LYS A 145 -26.59 6.29 2.21
CA LYS A 145 -25.56 7.00 2.97
C LYS A 145 -24.49 7.57 2.04
N LYS A 146 -24.15 8.83 2.27
CA LYS A 146 -23.06 9.52 1.57
C LYS A 146 -21.76 9.38 2.35
N TYR A 147 -20.70 9.03 1.66
CA TYR A 147 -19.34 8.90 2.20
C TYR A 147 -18.40 9.80 1.42
N THR A 148 -17.73 10.70 2.13
CA THR A 148 -16.73 11.61 1.56
C THR A 148 -15.34 11.16 1.98
N ASN A 149 -14.48 10.90 1.00
CA ASN A 149 -13.10 10.48 1.20
C ASN A 149 -12.13 11.47 0.55
N LEU A 150 -10.93 11.61 1.12
CA LEU A 150 -9.81 12.18 0.39
C LEU A 150 -9.40 11.18 -0.68
N SER A 151 -9.34 11.65 -1.92
CA SER A 151 -9.16 10.81 -3.09
C SER A 151 -7.98 11.29 -3.93
N PHE A 152 -7.15 10.33 -4.33
CA PHE A 152 -6.00 10.51 -5.19
C PHE A 152 -6.33 9.85 -6.54
N PRO A 153 -6.51 10.65 -7.62
CA PRO A 153 -6.91 10.11 -8.92
C PRO A 153 -5.81 9.29 -9.56
N LEU A 154 -6.18 8.13 -10.07
CA LEU A 154 -5.31 7.25 -10.82
C LEU A 154 -5.50 7.46 -12.31
N SER A 155 -4.41 7.56 -13.04
CA SER A 155 -4.40 7.62 -14.50
C SER A 155 -3.44 6.60 -15.08
N LEU A 156 -3.59 6.27 -16.36
CA LEU A 156 -2.63 5.42 -17.06
C LEU A 156 -1.32 6.18 -17.28
N ALA A 157 -0.19 5.50 -17.12
CA ALA A 157 1.14 6.10 -17.32
C ALA A 157 1.33 6.66 -18.75
N ALA A 158 0.74 6.01 -19.76
CA ALA A 158 0.78 6.45 -21.14
C ALA A 158 -0.01 7.76 -21.39
N TRP A 159 -1.01 8.04 -20.56
CA TRP A 159 -1.92 9.18 -20.71
C TRP A 159 -2.16 9.90 -19.37
N PRO A 160 -1.11 10.40 -18.72
CA PRO A 160 -1.25 10.98 -17.40
C PRO A 160 -2.21 12.19 -17.41
N GLY A 161 -3.23 12.15 -16.53
CA GLY A 161 -4.18 13.23 -16.33
C GLY A 161 -5.27 13.37 -17.39
N LYS A 162 -5.30 12.51 -18.44
CA LYS A 162 -6.37 12.55 -19.46
C LYS A 162 -7.61 11.78 -19.04
N GLU A 163 -7.44 10.67 -18.35
CA GLU A 163 -8.54 9.81 -17.92
C GLU A 163 -8.28 9.33 -16.51
N ILE A 164 -9.28 9.47 -15.65
CA ILE A 164 -9.24 8.92 -14.30
C ILE A 164 -9.78 7.51 -14.35
N VAL A 165 -8.88 6.53 -14.18
CA VAL A 165 -9.20 5.10 -14.24
C VAL A 165 -9.43 4.49 -12.86
N GLY A 166 -9.42 5.30 -11.81
CA GLY A 166 -9.64 4.88 -10.45
C GLY A 166 -9.33 5.96 -9.44
N LEU A 167 -9.63 5.68 -8.17
CA LEU A 167 -9.28 6.52 -7.02
C LEU A 167 -8.64 5.68 -5.94
N GLU A 168 -7.54 6.14 -5.39
CA GLU A 168 -7.07 5.71 -4.08
C GLU A 168 -7.74 6.59 -3.02
N GLU A 169 -8.41 5.98 -2.05
CA GLU A 169 -9.27 6.70 -1.11
C GLU A 169 -8.81 6.55 0.35
N ARG A 170 -9.01 7.60 1.11
CA ARG A 170 -8.81 7.65 2.57
C ARG A 170 -10.02 8.28 3.22
N SER A 171 -10.66 7.57 4.14
CA SER A 171 -11.73 8.17 4.94
C SER A 171 -11.16 9.20 5.91
N ARG A 172 -12.03 10.10 6.35
CA ARG A 172 -11.69 11.03 7.43
C ARG A 172 -11.26 10.24 8.67
N PRO A 173 -10.12 10.60 9.29
CA PRO A 173 -9.72 10.01 10.56
C PRO A 173 -10.77 10.26 11.65
N ASN A 174 -10.93 9.31 12.56
CA ASN A 174 -11.76 9.46 13.75
C ASN A 174 -11.06 10.38 14.80
N ALA A 175 -11.70 10.59 15.95
CA ALA A 175 -11.15 11.43 17.02
C ALA A 175 -9.78 10.93 17.55
N GLU A 176 -9.49 9.63 17.40
CA GLU A 176 -8.23 8.99 17.78
C GLU A 176 -7.17 9.04 16.66
N GLY A 177 -7.46 9.70 15.54
CA GLY A 177 -6.56 9.80 14.40
C GLY A 177 -6.52 8.54 13.51
N LYS A 178 -7.36 7.55 13.76
CA LYS A 178 -7.42 6.32 12.96
C LYS A 178 -8.29 6.50 11.73
N THR A 179 -7.76 6.13 10.58
CA THR A 179 -8.51 6.08 9.31
C THR A 179 -9.30 4.77 9.21
N ALA A 180 -10.62 4.86 9.15
CA ALA A 180 -11.50 3.68 9.09
C ALA A 180 -11.42 2.95 7.75
N TYR A 181 -11.18 3.69 6.67
CA TYR A 181 -11.07 3.14 5.31
C TYR A 181 -9.81 3.66 4.60
N LYS A 182 -9.06 2.72 4.08
CA LYS A 182 -7.92 2.92 3.17
C LYS A 182 -8.07 1.88 2.07
N GLY A 183 -8.20 2.32 0.83
CA GLY A 183 -8.37 1.38 -0.29
C GLY A 183 -8.56 2.08 -1.61
N MET A 184 -8.96 1.28 -2.58
CA MET A 184 -9.29 1.74 -3.92
C MET A 184 -10.81 1.86 -4.07
N ALA A 185 -11.27 2.84 -4.82
CA ALA A 185 -12.66 2.93 -5.24
C ALA A 185 -13.06 1.69 -6.06
N ALA A 186 -14.32 1.27 -5.92
CA ALA A 186 -14.80 0.08 -6.61
C ALA A 186 -14.71 0.26 -8.14
N GLY A 187 -14.19 -0.75 -8.84
CA GLY A 187 -14.01 -0.73 -10.29
C GLY A 187 -12.71 -0.07 -10.76
N SER A 188 -11.91 0.51 -9.86
CA SER A 188 -10.62 1.13 -10.20
C SER A 188 -9.69 0.13 -10.89
N ASN A 189 -9.01 0.58 -11.95
CA ASN A 189 -7.92 -0.17 -12.58
C ASN A 189 -6.65 -0.08 -11.72
N ALA A 190 -6.56 -0.97 -10.72
CA ALA A 190 -5.42 -1.01 -9.80
C ALA A 190 -4.16 -1.65 -10.40
N ALA A 191 -4.29 -2.31 -11.56
CA ALA A 191 -3.15 -3.00 -12.20
C ALA A 191 -2.27 -2.03 -13.01
N GLU A 192 -2.89 -1.02 -13.63
CA GLU A 192 -2.20 -0.10 -14.55
C GLU A 192 -2.34 1.37 -14.13
N GLY A 193 -3.30 1.66 -13.24
CA GLY A 193 -3.56 3.02 -12.76
C GLY A 193 -2.50 3.45 -11.74
N LEU A 194 -1.92 4.63 -11.98
CA LEU A 194 -0.95 5.27 -11.09
C LEU A 194 -1.46 6.65 -10.68
N TRP A 195 -1.25 7.01 -9.41
CA TRP A 195 -1.31 8.40 -9.03
C TRP A 195 -0.02 9.10 -9.46
N ILE A 196 -0.15 10.16 -10.26
CA ILE A 196 0.98 10.89 -10.81
C ILE A 196 0.83 12.34 -10.43
N ALA A 197 1.76 12.86 -9.64
CA ALA A 197 1.86 14.28 -9.34
C ALA A 197 3.01 14.90 -10.12
N ARG A 198 2.73 16.03 -10.77
CA ARG A 198 3.71 16.84 -11.49
C ARG A 198 3.85 18.15 -10.75
N LEU A 199 5.04 18.40 -10.28
CA LEU A 199 5.37 19.64 -9.60
C LEU A 199 6.31 20.42 -10.52
N GLU A 200 5.79 21.46 -11.13
CA GLU A 200 6.55 22.30 -12.07
C GLU A 200 7.20 23.46 -11.33
N ASN A 201 8.47 23.69 -11.59
CA ASN A 201 9.22 24.80 -11.03
C ASN A 201 8.83 26.16 -11.64
N ASN A 202 8.13 26.16 -12.79
CA ASN A 202 7.69 27.39 -13.48
C ASN A 202 6.21 27.33 -13.86
N ARG A 203 5.44 28.22 -13.33
CA ARG A 203 4.01 28.43 -13.64
C ARG A 203 3.73 28.97 -15.05
N SER A 204 4.75 29.24 -15.86
CA SER A 204 4.56 29.85 -17.17
C SER A 204 3.94 28.95 -18.25
N ASP A 205 3.90 27.64 -18.02
CA ASP A 205 3.35 26.65 -18.96
C ASP A 205 1.98 26.11 -18.53
N ILE A 206 1.10 26.98 -18.06
CA ILE A 206 -0.29 26.62 -17.76
C ILE A 206 -0.96 26.19 -19.08
N GLY A 207 -1.19 24.89 -19.23
CA GLY A 207 -1.97 24.33 -20.33
C GLY A 207 -1.36 23.17 -21.12
N PHE A 208 -0.09 22.89 -20.97
CA PHE A 208 0.53 21.76 -21.65
C PHE A 208 0.97 20.68 -20.65
N THR A 209 0.28 19.55 -20.65
CA THR A 209 0.73 18.36 -19.93
C THR A 209 1.98 17.80 -20.63
N ARG A 210 3.16 18.10 -20.11
CA ARG A 210 4.39 17.49 -20.60
C ARG A 210 4.35 15.96 -20.37
N PRO A 211 4.81 15.15 -21.33
CA PRO A 211 4.91 13.71 -21.12
C PRO A 211 5.87 13.40 -19.95
N ILE A 212 5.69 12.28 -19.26
CA ILE A 212 6.57 11.85 -18.16
C ILE A 212 8.04 11.82 -18.60
N GLY A 213 8.31 11.47 -19.86
CA GLY A 213 9.66 11.47 -20.43
C GLY A 213 10.34 12.84 -20.49
N ALA A 214 9.62 13.95 -20.23
CA ALA A 214 10.20 15.29 -20.12
C ALA A 214 10.53 15.69 -18.68
N ALA A 215 10.27 14.82 -17.69
CA ALA A 215 10.64 15.06 -16.30
C ALA A 215 12.15 15.00 -16.13
N GLN A 216 12.73 15.92 -15.34
CA GLN A 216 14.14 15.90 -14.98
C GLN A 216 14.43 14.81 -13.96
N ASP A 217 13.53 14.68 -12.97
CA ASP A 217 13.61 13.68 -11.91
C ASP A 217 12.29 12.96 -11.76
N VAL A 218 12.32 11.65 -11.52
CA VAL A 218 11.16 10.81 -11.27
C VAL A 218 11.36 10.06 -9.97
N TYR A 219 10.42 10.23 -9.04
CA TYR A 219 10.43 9.59 -7.74
C TYR A 219 9.25 8.62 -7.62
N TRP A 220 9.51 7.44 -7.05
CA TRP A 220 8.52 6.40 -6.83
C TRP A 220 8.23 6.23 -5.34
N PHE A 221 6.97 6.20 -4.98
CA PHE A 221 6.52 6.07 -3.60
C PHE A 221 5.39 5.05 -3.50
N GLU A 222 5.24 4.42 -2.33
CA GLU A 222 4.15 3.47 -2.07
C GLU A 222 2.78 4.16 -1.94
N SER A 223 2.76 5.44 -1.57
CA SER A 223 1.53 6.21 -1.44
C SER A 223 1.72 7.69 -1.76
N ALA A 224 0.61 8.37 -2.07
CA ALA A 224 0.60 9.81 -2.26
C ALA A 224 1.07 10.58 -1.01
N PHE A 225 0.76 10.09 0.19
CA PHE A 225 1.23 10.72 1.43
C PHE A 225 2.74 10.65 1.59
N ASP A 226 3.38 9.54 1.17
CA ASP A 226 4.85 9.41 1.25
C ASP A 226 5.51 10.38 0.27
N ALA A 227 4.95 10.55 -0.92
CA ALA A 227 5.41 11.53 -1.89
C ALA A 227 5.30 12.97 -1.34
N MET A 228 4.15 13.31 -0.74
CA MET A 228 3.92 14.63 -0.14
C MET A 228 4.87 14.87 1.06
N ALA A 229 5.09 13.87 1.91
CA ALA A 229 6.00 13.97 3.04
C ALA A 229 7.46 14.15 2.56
N TYR A 230 7.88 13.38 1.56
CA TYR A 230 9.19 13.54 0.97
C TYR A 230 9.40 14.94 0.38
N TYR A 231 8.44 15.43 -0.39
CA TYR A 231 8.47 16.80 -0.91
C TYR A 231 8.61 17.83 0.21
N GLN A 232 7.79 17.72 1.27
CA GLN A 232 7.84 18.62 2.42
C GLN A 232 9.21 18.63 3.11
N ILE A 233 9.83 17.46 3.28
CA ILE A 233 11.17 17.33 3.87
C ILE A 233 12.20 18.02 2.97
N LYS A 234 12.16 17.74 1.66
CA LYS A 234 13.08 18.32 0.68
C LYS A 234 12.98 19.84 0.60
N MET A 235 11.77 20.38 0.68
CA MET A 235 11.54 21.83 0.69
C MET A 235 12.13 22.53 1.92
N ASN A 236 12.24 21.82 3.04
CA ASN A 236 12.76 22.36 4.30
C ASN A 236 14.28 22.13 4.48
N GLU A 237 14.95 21.45 3.50
CA GLU A 237 16.40 21.26 3.56
C GLU A 237 17.15 22.60 3.40
N PRO A 238 18.14 22.89 4.27
CA PRO A 238 18.97 24.09 4.13
C PRO A 238 19.71 24.08 2.78
N GLY A 239 19.59 25.15 2.03
CA GLY A 239 20.22 25.30 0.70
C GLY A 239 19.29 25.08 -0.48
N ASN A 240 18.06 24.69 -0.27
CA ASN A 240 17.05 24.55 -1.32
C ASN A 240 16.36 25.91 -1.57
N VAL A 241 17.14 26.91 -2.03
CA VAL A 241 16.72 28.32 -2.15
C VAL A 241 15.69 28.54 -3.27
N GLY A 242 15.58 27.59 -4.23
CA GLY A 242 14.71 27.74 -5.41
C GLY A 242 13.22 27.61 -5.19
N TYR A 243 12.80 27.15 -4.02
CA TYR A 243 11.39 26.83 -3.74
C TYR A 243 10.72 27.76 -2.73
N HIS A 244 11.49 28.54 -1.96
CA HIS A 244 10.94 29.44 -0.95
C HIS A 244 10.25 30.68 -1.53
N ASP A 245 10.68 31.14 -2.71
CA ASP A 245 10.13 32.37 -3.32
C ASP A 245 8.74 32.17 -3.97
N LEU A 246 8.34 30.94 -4.24
CA LEU A 246 7.04 30.63 -4.85
C LEU A 246 5.89 30.53 -3.85
N ALA A 247 6.20 30.49 -2.55
CA ALA A 247 5.18 30.39 -1.49
C ALA A 247 4.68 31.74 -0.99
N ASN A 248 5.35 32.83 -1.32
CA ASN A 248 5.06 34.18 -0.83
C ASN A 248 4.61 35.18 -1.94
N ALA A 249 4.37 34.66 -3.16
CA ALA A 249 3.88 35.49 -4.27
C ALA A 249 2.37 35.27 -4.50
#